data_12afbc4ac394bdf3b031e08a6f93effc
#
_entry.id   12afbc4ac394bdf3b031e08a6f93effc
#
_cell.length_a   1.000
_cell.length_b   1.000
_cell.length_c   1.000
_cell.angle_alpha   90.00
_cell.angle_beta   90.00
_cell.angle_gamma   90.00
#
_symmetry.space_group_name_H-M   'P 1'
#
loop_
_entity.id
_entity.type
_entity.pdbx_description
1 polymer ?
#
loop_
_entity_poly.entity_id
_entity_poly.type
_entity_poly.pdbx_seq_one_letter_code
_entity_poly.pdbx_strand_id
1 'polypeptide(L)'
;MNKFISIVKSSVFKRLIIVLLLLILFIFISAISYVSAVSNNIANGVFRLHVIANSDSPEDQNLKYIVRDELIKYMNTLAKDCNSKQEVIEIAKKTIKDNGFNYNVTVEIGNFDFPTKTYGDITLPAGTYDSLKIKIGKSEGQNWWCVMFPPLCFVDVTTGIVPEESKKEMKEAMPEEEYSLISNTNNSEVNFKFKLIEFFENIKLMAKK
;
A
#
# COMPACT_ATOMS: atom_id res chain seq x y z
N MET A 1 28.15 -45.80 -11.38
CA MET A 1 28.28 -45.00 -10.17
C MET A 1 29.62 -44.27 -10.06
N ASN A 2 30.75 -44.89 -10.36
CA ASN A 2 32.09 -44.26 -10.24
C ASN A 2 32.36 -43.08 -11.20
N LYS A 3 31.82 -43.10 -12.43
CA LYS A 3 31.98 -42.01 -13.43
C LYS A 3 31.28 -40.69 -12.97
N PHE A 4 30.12 -40.79 -12.34
CA PHE A 4 29.38 -39.62 -11.80
C PHE A 4 30.15 -38.97 -10.64
N ILE A 5 30.75 -39.77 -9.78
CA ILE A 5 31.55 -39.28 -8.64
C ILE A 5 32.83 -38.58 -9.11
N SER A 6 33.46 -39.06 -10.19
CA SER A 6 34.66 -38.41 -10.78
C SER A 6 34.34 -37.07 -11.43
N ILE A 7 33.18 -36.92 -12.08
CA ILE A 7 32.70 -35.64 -12.67
C ILE A 7 32.45 -34.59 -11.54
N VAL A 8 31.79 -34.98 -10.48
CA VAL A 8 31.53 -34.09 -9.32
C VAL A 8 32.81 -33.62 -8.62
N LYS A 9 33.88 -34.43 -8.64
CA LYS A 9 35.19 -34.08 -8.08
C LYS A 9 36.04 -33.21 -9.02
N SER A 10 35.69 -33.05 -10.29
CA SER A 10 36.44 -32.26 -11.26
C SER A 10 36.46 -30.78 -10.83
N SER A 11 37.65 -30.15 -10.91
CA SER A 11 37.80 -28.71 -10.62
C SER A 11 37.00 -27.86 -11.57
N VAL A 12 36.80 -28.29 -12.81
CA VAL A 12 35.95 -27.63 -13.82
C VAL A 12 34.48 -27.63 -13.40
N PHE A 13 33.95 -28.78 -12.93
CA PHE A 13 32.58 -28.90 -12.46
C PHE A 13 32.30 -27.99 -11.25
N LYS A 14 33.24 -27.93 -10.30
CA LYS A 14 33.13 -27.01 -9.14
C LYS A 14 33.11 -25.54 -9.59
N ARG A 15 33.95 -25.15 -10.54
CA ARG A 15 33.94 -23.79 -11.10
C ARG A 15 32.63 -23.47 -11.81
N LEU A 16 32.06 -24.40 -12.57
CA LEU A 16 30.76 -24.24 -13.23
C LEU A 16 29.64 -24.06 -12.22
N ILE A 17 29.64 -24.82 -11.13
CA ILE A 17 28.67 -24.63 -10.04
C ILE A 17 28.80 -23.25 -9.40
N ILE A 18 30.02 -22.80 -9.12
CA ILE A 18 30.24 -21.47 -8.54
C ILE A 18 29.72 -20.37 -9.48
N VAL A 19 30.03 -20.45 -10.77
CA VAL A 19 29.54 -19.50 -11.78
C VAL A 19 28.02 -19.52 -11.83
N LEU A 20 27.39 -20.69 -11.81
CA LEU A 20 25.93 -20.81 -11.80
C LEU A 20 25.32 -20.20 -10.54
N LEU A 21 25.92 -20.44 -9.38
CA LEU A 21 25.46 -19.84 -8.11
C LEU A 21 25.59 -18.32 -8.11
N LEU A 22 26.71 -17.79 -8.65
CA LEU A 22 26.90 -16.35 -8.78
C LEU A 22 25.88 -15.74 -9.77
N LEU A 23 25.56 -16.43 -10.86
CA LEU A 23 24.53 -15.99 -11.80
C LEU A 23 23.15 -15.96 -11.15
N ILE A 24 22.78 -17.00 -10.41
CA ILE A 24 21.50 -17.05 -9.67
C ILE A 24 21.45 -15.92 -8.64
N LEU A 25 22.54 -15.71 -7.88
CA LEU A 25 22.63 -14.61 -6.92
C LEU A 25 22.47 -13.24 -7.58
N PHE A 26 23.13 -13.05 -8.72
CA PHE A 26 23.02 -11.80 -9.51
C PHE A 26 21.57 -11.54 -9.97
N ILE A 27 20.90 -12.58 -10.54
CA ILE A 27 19.49 -12.48 -10.95
C ILE A 27 18.60 -12.15 -9.75
N PHE A 28 18.84 -12.79 -8.61
CA PHE A 28 18.06 -12.56 -7.39
C PHE A 28 18.21 -11.13 -6.85
N ILE A 29 19.44 -10.61 -6.78
CA ILE A 29 19.71 -9.22 -6.37
C ILE A 29 19.06 -8.24 -7.36
N SER A 30 19.16 -8.49 -8.66
CA SER A 30 18.55 -7.65 -9.69
C SER A 30 17.03 -7.63 -9.58
N ALA A 31 16.40 -8.78 -9.30
CA ALA A 31 14.96 -8.86 -9.08
C ALA A 31 14.51 -8.08 -7.84
N ILE A 32 15.23 -8.18 -6.73
CA ILE A 32 14.94 -7.41 -5.51
C ILE A 32 15.07 -5.90 -5.79
N SER A 33 16.11 -5.49 -6.48
CA SER A 33 16.34 -4.08 -6.80
C SER A 33 15.22 -3.52 -7.70
N TYR A 34 14.81 -4.27 -8.71
CA TYR A 34 13.68 -3.92 -9.58
C TYR A 34 12.37 -3.78 -8.79
N VAL A 35 12.04 -4.80 -7.99
CA VAL A 35 10.82 -4.78 -7.16
C VAL A 35 10.82 -3.58 -6.21
N SER A 36 11.95 -3.31 -5.56
CA SER A 36 12.06 -2.19 -4.63
C SER A 36 11.90 -0.84 -5.34
N ALA A 37 12.44 -0.68 -6.54
CA ALA A 37 12.29 0.55 -7.33
C ALA A 37 10.82 0.76 -7.73
N VAL A 38 10.17 -0.25 -8.28
CA VAL A 38 8.75 -0.19 -8.69
C VAL A 38 7.83 0.06 -7.48
N SER A 39 8.04 -0.66 -6.37
CA SER A 39 7.27 -0.42 -5.13
C SER A 39 7.40 1.01 -4.62
N ASN A 40 8.62 1.55 -4.63
CA ASN A 40 8.87 2.92 -4.18
C ASN A 40 8.22 3.94 -5.13
N ASN A 41 8.26 3.73 -6.45
CA ASN A 41 7.62 4.61 -7.41
C ASN A 41 6.09 4.64 -7.21
N ILE A 42 5.47 3.46 -7.01
CA ILE A 42 4.03 3.37 -6.69
C ILE A 42 3.74 4.07 -5.35
N ALA A 43 4.56 3.83 -4.32
CA ALA A 43 4.35 4.40 -3.00
C ALA A 43 4.46 5.93 -3.00
N ASN A 44 5.41 6.49 -3.74
CA ASN A 44 5.62 7.92 -3.87
C ASN A 44 4.51 8.62 -4.68
N GLY A 45 3.81 7.87 -5.54
CA GLY A 45 2.70 8.39 -6.36
C GLY A 45 1.37 8.51 -5.60
N VAL A 46 1.29 8.07 -4.34
CA VAL A 46 0.04 8.06 -3.58
C VAL A 46 0.24 8.50 -2.13
N PHE A 47 -0.73 9.21 -1.58
CA PHE A 47 -0.83 9.47 -0.14
C PHE A 47 -2.04 8.72 0.43
N ARG A 48 -1.82 7.88 1.42
CA ARG A 48 -2.85 6.95 1.91
C ARG A 48 -3.51 7.41 3.21
N LEU A 49 -4.69 6.87 3.50
CA LEU A 49 -5.42 7.08 4.75
C LEU A 49 -5.68 5.74 5.42
N HIS A 50 -5.38 5.67 6.71
CA HIS A 50 -5.66 4.54 7.57
C HIS A 50 -6.47 5.01 8.79
N VAL A 51 -7.72 4.56 8.92
CA VAL A 51 -8.58 4.86 10.07
C VAL A 51 -8.89 3.57 10.82
N ILE A 52 -8.67 3.59 12.14
CA ILE A 52 -8.92 2.45 13.04
C ILE A 52 -10.05 2.81 13.98
N ALA A 53 -11.10 1.99 13.98
CA ALA A 53 -12.24 2.17 14.90
C ALA A 53 -11.85 1.86 16.36
N ASN A 54 -12.61 2.38 17.31
CA ASN A 54 -12.44 2.06 18.73
C ASN A 54 -12.66 0.56 18.99
N SER A 55 -13.75 -0.02 18.44
CA SER A 55 -14.08 -1.44 18.53
C SER A 55 -14.78 -1.93 17.27
N ASP A 56 -15.19 -3.20 17.24
CA ASP A 56 -15.97 -3.80 16.14
C ASP A 56 -17.49 -3.63 16.31
N SER A 57 -17.96 -2.85 17.30
CA SER A 57 -19.39 -2.56 17.40
C SER A 57 -19.90 -1.79 16.17
N PRO A 58 -21.16 -2.01 15.76
CA PRO A 58 -21.75 -1.29 14.63
C PRO A 58 -21.66 0.23 14.77
N GLU A 59 -21.82 0.76 15.98
CA GLU A 59 -21.77 2.18 16.29
C GLU A 59 -20.35 2.73 16.06
N ASP A 60 -19.31 2.04 16.56
CA ASP A 60 -17.91 2.42 16.38
C ASP A 60 -17.47 2.30 14.91
N GLN A 61 -17.96 1.28 14.20
CA GLN A 61 -17.68 1.14 12.77
C GLN A 61 -18.35 2.26 11.97
N ASN A 62 -19.58 2.65 12.30
CA ASN A 62 -20.27 3.79 11.68
C ASN A 62 -19.53 5.10 11.97
N LEU A 63 -19.14 5.32 13.22
CA LEU A 63 -18.38 6.50 13.62
C LEU A 63 -17.06 6.61 12.83
N LYS A 64 -16.33 5.51 12.64
CA LYS A 64 -15.12 5.46 11.80
C LYS A 64 -15.38 5.99 10.40
N TYR A 65 -16.49 5.60 9.77
CA TYR A 65 -16.84 6.08 8.43
C TYR A 65 -17.18 7.58 8.43
N ILE A 66 -17.91 8.08 9.42
CA ILE A 66 -18.24 9.50 9.54
C ILE A 66 -16.94 10.33 9.73
N VAL A 67 -16.04 9.90 10.59
CA VAL A 67 -14.74 10.57 10.79
C VAL A 67 -13.91 10.57 9.52
N ARG A 68 -13.84 9.42 8.82
CA ARG A 68 -13.18 9.32 7.51
C ARG A 68 -13.73 10.35 6.52
N ASP A 69 -15.05 10.41 6.37
CA ASP A 69 -15.70 11.24 5.36
C ASP A 69 -15.47 12.73 5.61
N GLU A 70 -15.56 13.16 6.87
CA GLU A 70 -15.27 14.56 7.24
C GLU A 70 -13.78 14.92 7.03
N LEU A 71 -12.86 14.00 7.33
CA LEU A 71 -11.44 14.22 7.08
C LEU A 71 -11.13 14.31 5.58
N ILE A 72 -11.71 13.45 4.75
CA ILE A 72 -11.52 13.50 3.30
C ILE A 72 -12.09 14.80 2.72
N LYS A 73 -13.27 15.20 3.17
CA LYS A 73 -13.89 16.47 2.77
C LYS A 73 -13.00 17.66 3.10
N TYR A 74 -12.46 17.70 4.33
CA TYR A 74 -11.53 18.75 4.74
C TYR A 74 -10.26 18.75 3.89
N MET A 75 -9.64 17.60 3.70
CA MET A 75 -8.40 17.45 2.93
C MET A 75 -8.57 17.86 1.46
N ASN A 76 -9.72 17.57 0.85
CA ASN A 76 -10.03 18.01 -0.51
C ASN A 76 -10.15 19.55 -0.63
N THR A 77 -10.48 20.24 0.46
CA THR A 77 -10.52 21.71 0.47
C THR A 77 -9.13 22.36 0.53
N LEU A 78 -8.11 21.62 1.02
CA LEU A 78 -6.76 22.14 1.24
C LEU A 78 -5.78 21.95 0.06
N ALA A 79 -6.25 21.40 -1.07
CA ALA A 79 -5.44 21.21 -2.27
C ALA A 79 -4.01 20.67 -1.99
N LYS A 80 -3.91 19.56 -1.26
CA LYS A 80 -2.65 18.84 -0.92
C LYS A 80 -1.76 19.44 0.18
N ASP A 81 -2.02 20.62 0.70
CA ASP A 81 -1.24 21.19 1.81
C ASP A 81 -1.76 20.70 3.17
N CYS A 82 -1.42 19.46 3.50
CA CYS A 82 -1.72 18.84 4.81
C CYS A 82 -0.76 19.36 5.89
N ASN A 83 -0.68 20.69 6.09
CA ASN A 83 0.32 21.30 6.97
C ASN A 83 -0.08 21.34 8.44
N SER A 84 -1.29 20.93 8.81
CA SER A 84 -1.79 21.06 10.19
C SER A 84 -2.34 19.75 10.73
N LYS A 85 -1.42 18.90 11.27
CA LYS A 85 -1.79 17.74 12.08
C LYS A 85 -2.79 18.14 13.19
N GLN A 86 -2.67 19.34 13.71
CA GLN A 86 -3.53 19.87 14.78
C GLN A 86 -4.98 20.05 14.28
N GLU A 87 -5.20 20.58 13.09
CA GLU A 87 -6.53 20.76 12.50
C GLU A 87 -7.21 19.41 12.21
N VAL A 88 -6.46 18.41 11.72
CA VAL A 88 -6.97 17.05 11.55
C VAL A 88 -7.45 16.47 12.88
N ILE A 89 -6.68 16.67 13.96
CA ILE A 89 -7.06 16.23 15.30
C ILE A 89 -8.34 16.92 15.76
N GLU A 90 -8.46 18.23 15.55
CA GLU A 90 -9.62 19.03 15.97
C GLU A 90 -10.88 18.62 15.22
N ILE A 91 -10.79 18.43 13.89
CA ILE A 91 -11.91 17.94 13.07
C ILE A 91 -12.35 16.54 13.52
N ALA A 92 -11.42 15.62 13.70
CA ALA A 92 -11.74 14.27 14.14
C ALA A 92 -12.39 14.28 15.53
N LYS A 93 -11.86 15.05 16.50
CA LYS A 93 -12.45 15.19 17.85
C LYS A 93 -13.83 15.82 17.81
N LYS A 94 -14.00 16.88 17.03
CA LYS A 94 -15.31 17.54 16.86
C LYS A 94 -16.32 16.56 16.28
N THR A 95 -15.97 15.86 15.20
CA THR A 95 -16.86 14.87 14.55
C THR A 95 -17.27 13.77 15.54
N ILE A 96 -16.33 13.24 16.34
CA ILE A 96 -16.62 12.22 17.34
C ILE A 96 -17.60 12.76 18.40
N LYS A 97 -17.37 13.98 18.89
CA LYS A 97 -18.23 14.61 19.89
C LYS A 97 -19.63 14.93 19.39
N ASP A 98 -19.73 15.45 18.15
CA ASP A 98 -21.01 15.79 17.51
C ASP A 98 -21.88 14.54 17.25
N ASN A 99 -21.25 13.37 17.16
CA ASN A 99 -21.94 12.08 17.06
C ASN A 99 -22.20 11.38 18.40
N GLY A 100 -22.01 12.08 19.54
CA GLY A 100 -22.36 11.59 20.87
C GLY A 100 -21.31 10.70 21.55
N PHE A 101 -20.09 10.63 21.00
CA PHE A 101 -18.99 9.86 21.60
C PHE A 101 -17.95 10.76 22.28
N ASN A 102 -17.18 10.17 23.19
CA ASN A 102 -16.10 10.87 23.92
C ASN A 102 -14.79 10.07 23.83
N TYR A 103 -14.37 9.72 22.60
CA TYR A 103 -13.14 9.00 22.37
C TYR A 103 -11.97 9.95 22.15
N ASN A 104 -10.80 9.55 22.66
CA ASN A 104 -9.54 10.18 22.26
C ASN A 104 -9.20 9.85 20.80
N VAL A 105 -8.54 10.79 20.15
CA VAL A 105 -8.01 10.60 18.78
C VAL A 105 -6.52 10.79 18.78
N THR A 106 -5.82 9.83 18.18
CA THR A 106 -4.39 9.96 17.86
C THR A 106 -4.23 10.06 16.36
N VAL A 107 -3.48 11.06 15.92
CA VAL A 107 -3.16 11.31 14.50
C VAL A 107 -1.66 11.17 14.31
N GLU A 108 -1.27 10.33 13.36
CA GLU A 108 0.12 10.08 12.98
C GLU A 108 0.26 10.33 11.48
N ILE A 109 1.28 11.08 11.07
CA ILE A 109 1.65 11.27 9.66
C ILE A 109 3.03 10.66 9.48
N GLY A 110 3.21 9.82 8.48
CA GLY A 110 4.46 9.14 8.23
C GLY A 110 4.30 7.90 7.35
N ASN A 111 5.34 7.06 7.37
CA ASN A 111 5.37 5.83 6.60
C ASN A 111 4.79 4.67 7.41
N PHE A 112 3.71 4.07 6.89
CA PHE A 112 3.05 2.93 7.52
C PHE A 112 2.85 1.80 6.53
N ASP A 113 2.83 0.57 7.05
CA ASP A 113 2.64 -0.63 6.27
C ASP A 113 1.15 -0.83 5.94
N PHE A 114 0.86 -1.08 4.67
CA PHE A 114 -0.48 -1.32 4.14
C PHE A 114 -0.56 -2.70 3.48
N PRO A 115 -1.70 -3.39 3.59
CA PRO A 115 -1.96 -4.60 2.82
C PRO A 115 -2.27 -4.25 1.36
N THR A 116 -2.22 -5.25 0.48
CA THR A 116 -2.78 -5.15 -0.88
C THR A 116 -4.25 -4.74 -0.83
N LYS A 117 -4.63 -3.74 -1.61
CA LYS A 117 -6.00 -3.24 -1.69
C LYS A 117 -6.41 -2.91 -3.11
N THR A 118 -7.62 -3.36 -3.47
CA THR A 118 -8.26 -3.05 -4.76
C THR A 118 -9.32 -1.97 -4.58
N TYR A 119 -9.30 -0.99 -5.47
CA TYR A 119 -10.24 0.13 -5.57
C TYR A 119 -10.76 0.15 -7.00
N GLY A 120 -11.92 -0.47 -7.23
CA GLY A 120 -12.44 -0.66 -8.58
C GLY A 120 -11.45 -1.42 -9.47
N ASP A 121 -10.99 -0.77 -10.53
CA ASP A 121 -10.04 -1.30 -11.51
C ASP A 121 -8.56 -1.01 -11.18
N ILE A 122 -8.27 -0.40 -10.03
CA ILE A 122 -6.91 -0.12 -9.54
C ILE A 122 -6.59 -1.02 -8.35
N THR A 123 -5.45 -1.72 -8.39
CA THR A 123 -4.96 -2.52 -7.27
C THR A 123 -3.59 -2.04 -6.82
N LEU A 124 -3.48 -1.62 -5.57
CA LEU A 124 -2.20 -1.25 -4.95
C LEU A 124 -1.61 -2.44 -4.19
N PRO A 125 -0.32 -2.76 -4.38
CA PRO A 125 0.35 -3.85 -3.66
C PRO A 125 0.48 -3.54 -2.16
N ALA A 126 0.72 -4.58 -1.36
CA ALA A 126 1.20 -4.41 -0.01
C ALA A 126 2.53 -3.65 -0.02
N GLY A 127 2.77 -2.84 1.00
CA GLY A 127 4.01 -2.05 1.07
C GLY A 127 3.94 -0.97 2.13
N THR A 128 5.03 -0.23 2.26
CA THR A 128 5.13 0.93 3.16
C THR A 128 4.82 2.20 2.37
N TYR A 129 3.85 2.98 2.81
CA TYR A 129 3.34 4.16 2.13
C TYR A 129 3.33 5.39 3.03
N ASP A 130 3.55 6.55 2.46
CA ASP A 130 3.25 7.82 3.12
C ASP A 130 1.76 7.90 3.39
N SER A 131 1.38 8.17 4.63
CA SER A 131 -0.03 8.15 5.01
C SER A 131 -0.36 8.94 6.27
N LEU A 132 -1.65 9.27 6.36
CA LEU A 132 -2.33 9.77 7.53
C LEU A 132 -2.98 8.59 8.26
N LYS A 133 -2.61 8.37 9.52
CA LYS A 133 -3.15 7.31 10.37
C LYS A 133 -3.93 7.90 11.51
N ILE A 134 -5.21 7.53 11.60
CA ILE A 134 -6.16 7.99 12.61
C ILE A 134 -6.54 6.80 13.50
N LYS A 135 -6.31 6.94 14.79
CA LYS A 135 -6.69 5.96 15.81
C LYS A 135 -7.80 6.54 16.68
N ILE A 136 -8.96 5.91 16.70
CA ILE A 136 -10.12 6.31 17.48
C ILE A 136 -10.20 5.44 18.75
N GLY A 137 -10.23 6.07 19.92
CA GLY A 137 -10.36 5.38 21.21
C GLY A 137 -9.26 4.35 21.45
N LYS A 138 -9.63 3.11 21.71
CA LYS A 138 -8.71 1.98 21.95
C LYS A 138 -8.03 1.47 20.68
N SER A 139 -8.59 1.76 19.50
CA SER A 139 -8.07 1.31 18.19
C SER A 139 -8.02 -0.22 18.06
N GLU A 140 -9.01 -0.91 18.61
CA GLU A 140 -9.13 -2.38 18.59
C GLU A 140 -10.10 -2.88 17.51
N GLY A 141 -10.78 -1.95 16.80
CA GLY A 141 -11.74 -2.29 15.76
C GLY A 141 -11.13 -2.42 14.37
N GLN A 142 -11.99 -2.74 13.40
CA GLN A 142 -11.59 -2.95 12.00
C GLN A 142 -10.97 -1.70 11.38
N ASN A 143 -9.94 -1.97 10.59
CA ASN A 143 -9.21 -0.94 9.85
C ASN A 143 -9.95 -0.53 8.57
N TRP A 144 -9.89 0.76 8.25
CA TRP A 144 -10.23 1.28 6.92
C TRP A 144 -8.96 1.73 6.21
N TRP A 145 -8.78 1.26 4.98
CA TRP A 145 -7.62 1.53 4.16
C TRP A 145 -8.06 2.18 2.85
N CYS A 146 -7.60 3.39 2.55
CA CYS A 146 -7.85 4.00 1.25
C CYS A 146 -6.68 4.87 0.77
N VAL A 147 -6.85 5.52 -0.39
CA VAL A 147 -5.94 6.50 -0.95
C VAL A 147 -6.62 7.87 -0.89
N MET A 148 -5.93 8.84 -0.32
CA MET A 148 -6.42 10.19 -0.17
C MET A 148 -6.06 11.05 -1.38
N PHE A 149 -4.84 10.86 -1.91
CA PHE A 149 -4.35 11.53 -3.11
C PHE A 149 -3.57 10.53 -3.98
N PRO A 150 -3.95 10.36 -5.25
CA PRO A 150 -5.23 10.75 -5.86
C PRO A 150 -6.45 10.14 -5.15
N PRO A 151 -7.65 10.77 -5.21
CA PRO A 151 -8.78 10.37 -4.36
C PRO A 151 -9.42 9.05 -4.82
N LEU A 152 -9.20 7.97 -4.04
CA LEU A 152 -9.82 6.65 -4.23
C LEU A 152 -10.65 6.18 -3.03
N CYS A 153 -10.86 7.06 -2.04
CA CYS A 153 -11.63 6.69 -0.84
C CYS A 153 -13.12 6.49 -1.11
N PHE A 154 -13.65 7.08 -2.17
CA PHE A 154 -15.05 7.04 -2.59
C PHE A 154 -15.25 6.38 -3.95
N VAL A 155 -14.39 5.45 -4.33
CA VAL A 155 -14.67 4.64 -5.52
C VAL A 155 -15.98 3.90 -5.29
N ASP A 156 -16.95 4.16 -6.17
CA ASP A 156 -18.26 3.55 -6.08
C ASP A 156 -18.13 2.02 -6.21
N VAL A 157 -18.48 1.34 -5.12
CA VAL A 157 -18.43 -0.14 -5.05
C VAL A 157 -19.41 -0.78 -6.04
N THR A 158 -20.44 -0.03 -6.47
CA THR A 158 -21.47 -0.53 -7.40
C THR A 158 -21.00 -0.50 -8.84
N THR A 159 -20.21 0.50 -9.25
CA THR A 159 -19.64 0.59 -10.60
C THR A 159 -18.30 -0.11 -10.72
N GLY A 160 -17.54 -0.20 -9.63
CA GLY A 160 -16.22 -0.82 -9.61
C GLY A 160 -15.20 -0.11 -10.51
N ILE A 161 -15.43 1.15 -10.86
CA ILE A 161 -14.59 1.93 -11.77
C ILE A 161 -14.08 3.17 -11.04
N VAL A 162 -12.78 3.40 -11.10
CA VAL A 162 -12.15 4.63 -10.61
C VAL A 162 -12.49 5.79 -11.56
N PRO A 163 -12.86 6.98 -11.04
CA PRO A 163 -13.09 8.16 -11.87
C PRO A 163 -11.88 8.49 -12.76
N GLU A 164 -12.15 8.92 -13.99
CA GLU A 164 -11.10 9.23 -14.98
C GLU A 164 -10.18 10.37 -14.51
N GLU A 165 -10.69 11.32 -13.72
CA GLU A 165 -9.88 12.39 -13.13
C GLU A 165 -8.83 11.81 -12.16
N SER A 166 -9.22 10.91 -11.26
CA SER A 166 -8.29 10.22 -10.34
C SER A 166 -7.28 9.37 -11.09
N LYS A 167 -7.68 8.69 -12.18
CA LYS A 167 -6.77 7.94 -13.05
C LYS A 167 -5.74 8.84 -13.71
N LYS A 168 -6.18 10.02 -14.20
CA LYS A 168 -5.27 11.00 -14.78
C LYS A 168 -4.25 11.50 -13.77
N GLU A 169 -4.70 11.87 -12.59
CA GLU A 169 -3.80 12.29 -11.50
C GLU A 169 -2.80 11.18 -11.12
N MET A 170 -3.23 9.90 -11.09
CA MET A 170 -2.33 8.78 -10.84
C MET A 170 -1.29 8.60 -11.93
N LYS A 171 -1.67 8.76 -13.22
CA LYS A 171 -0.73 8.71 -14.35
C LYS A 171 0.31 9.85 -14.29
N GLU A 172 -0.08 11.01 -13.80
CA GLU A 172 0.82 12.14 -13.62
C GLU A 172 1.74 11.97 -12.39
N ALA A 173 1.29 11.20 -11.38
CA ALA A 173 2.01 11.02 -10.12
C ALA A 173 3.04 9.88 -10.12
N MET A 174 3.01 9.00 -11.12
CA MET A 174 3.93 7.85 -11.22
C MET A 174 4.26 7.53 -12.68
N PRO A 175 5.38 6.80 -12.96
CA PRO A 175 5.71 6.36 -14.30
C PRO A 175 4.63 5.47 -14.93
N GLU A 176 4.51 5.51 -16.27
CA GLU A 176 3.47 4.78 -17.03
C GLU A 176 3.54 3.26 -16.82
N GLU A 177 4.74 2.69 -16.62
CA GLU A 177 4.92 1.27 -16.36
C GLU A 177 4.27 0.86 -15.04
N GLU A 178 4.49 1.63 -13.97
CA GLU A 178 3.90 1.41 -12.63
C GLU A 178 2.38 1.60 -12.64
N TYR A 179 1.89 2.63 -13.35
CA TYR A 179 0.45 2.81 -13.51
C TYR A 179 -0.18 1.60 -14.24
N SER A 180 0.45 1.12 -15.30
CA SER A 180 0.00 -0.07 -16.03
C SER A 180 -0.04 -1.33 -15.14
N LEU A 181 0.93 -1.48 -14.22
CA LEU A 181 0.98 -2.59 -13.27
C LEU A 181 -0.21 -2.60 -12.30
N ILE A 182 -0.66 -1.44 -11.84
CA ILE A 182 -1.75 -1.33 -10.86
C ILE A 182 -3.13 -1.30 -11.49
N SER A 183 -3.26 -0.91 -12.78
CA SER A 183 -4.54 -0.76 -13.50
C SER A 183 -4.90 -1.95 -14.39
N ASN A 184 -3.95 -2.75 -14.84
CA ASN A 184 -4.13 -3.83 -15.83
C ASN A 184 -3.89 -5.23 -15.25
N THR A 185 -4.29 -5.48 -14.02
CA THR A 185 -4.06 -6.78 -13.33
C THR A 185 -4.70 -7.99 -14.05
N ASN A 186 -5.56 -7.77 -15.03
CA ASN A 186 -6.16 -8.83 -15.87
C ASN A 186 -5.21 -9.33 -16.98
N ASN A 187 -4.16 -8.59 -17.33
CA ASN A 187 -3.15 -9.05 -18.28
C ASN A 187 -2.20 -10.05 -17.58
N SER A 188 -1.95 -11.22 -18.20
CA SER A 188 -1.16 -12.29 -17.59
C SER A 188 0.28 -11.88 -17.24
N GLU A 189 0.93 -11.08 -18.10
CA GLU A 189 2.29 -10.58 -17.85
C GLU A 189 2.32 -9.56 -16.71
N VAL A 190 1.38 -8.62 -16.73
CA VAL A 190 1.21 -7.60 -15.69
C VAL A 190 0.89 -8.25 -14.35
N ASN A 191 -0.01 -9.25 -14.34
CA ASN A 191 -0.36 -10.01 -13.14
C ASN A 191 0.84 -10.74 -12.56
N PHE A 192 1.71 -11.34 -13.39
CA PHE A 192 2.93 -11.99 -12.92
C PHE A 192 3.88 -10.99 -12.26
N LYS A 193 4.15 -9.84 -12.88
CA LYS A 193 4.98 -8.77 -12.31
C LYS A 193 4.40 -8.26 -10.98
N PHE A 194 3.08 -8.04 -10.94
CA PHE A 194 2.37 -7.61 -9.73
C PHE A 194 2.51 -8.64 -8.59
N LYS A 195 2.29 -9.92 -8.87
CA LYS A 195 2.45 -11.01 -7.88
C LYS A 195 3.87 -11.16 -7.37
N LEU A 196 4.85 -10.90 -8.21
CA LEU A 196 6.25 -10.88 -7.80
C LEU A 196 6.51 -9.75 -6.79
N ILE A 197 6.01 -8.54 -7.07
CA ILE A 197 6.10 -7.39 -6.16
C ILE A 197 5.42 -7.71 -4.84
N GLU A 198 4.18 -8.20 -4.88
CA GLU A 198 3.39 -8.56 -3.70
C GLU A 198 4.13 -9.60 -2.82
N PHE A 199 4.74 -10.61 -3.44
CA PHE A 199 5.51 -11.64 -2.75
C PHE A 199 6.70 -11.05 -1.98
N PHE A 200 7.53 -10.23 -2.63
CA PHE A 200 8.70 -9.62 -2.01
C PHE A 200 8.34 -8.61 -0.93
N GLU A 201 7.31 -7.77 -1.15
CA GLU A 201 6.87 -6.80 -0.15
C GLU A 201 6.26 -7.51 1.08
N ASN A 202 5.50 -8.60 0.91
CA ASN A 202 5.00 -9.39 2.03
C ASN A 202 6.14 -10.01 2.86
N ILE A 203 7.20 -10.54 2.21
CA ILE A 203 8.39 -11.04 2.94
C ILE A 203 9.04 -9.91 3.74
N LYS A 204 9.22 -8.74 3.13
CA LYS A 204 9.81 -7.56 3.78
C LYS A 204 8.99 -7.09 4.99
N LEU A 205 7.65 -7.09 4.87
CA LEU A 205 6.75 -6.74 5.95
C LEU A 205 6.77 -7.77 7.09
N MET A 206 6.89 -9.07 6.77
CA MET A 206 7.03 -10.13 7.77
C MET A 206 8.36 -10.04 8.54
N ALA A 207 9.44 -9.66 7.86
CA ALA A 207 10.76 -9.52 8.48
C ALA A 207 10.89 -8.30 9.42
N LYS A 208 9.95 -7.34 9.36
CA LYS A 208 9.89 -6.17 10.25
C LYS A 208 9.13 -6.43 11.57
N LYS A 209 8.38 -7.51 11.66
CA LYS A 209 7.60 -7.90 12.85
C LYS A 209 8.47 -8.70 13.82
#